data_cde2a8df334fcf4cb463e91e48fb876b
#
_entry.id   cde2a8df334fcf4cb463e91e48fb876b
#
_cell.length_a   1.000
_cell.length_b   1.000
_cell.length_c   1.000
_cell.angle_alpha   90.00
_cell.angle_beta   90.00
_cell.angle_gamma   90.00
#
_symmetry.space_group_name_H-M   'P 1'
#
loop_
_entity.id
_entity.type
_entity.pdbx_description
1 polymer ?
#
loop_
_entity_poly.entity_id
_entity_poly.type
_entity_poly.pdbx_seq_one_letter_code
_entity_poly.pdbx_strand_id
1 'polypeptide(L)'
;MDQSGSISKSSFEQLIFFNESYRGNFKNMNLFIEMLFRALDRDSSGSLSFREFLMSKRLIESNDLRDTIRFVFTFLDLSQDKTVEKKEILIFLKTMHQACSEEGEMINHEEFAEKMVNDLDINNDGSISEEEFIEGVLKNEIYANLLRTIKPSF
;
A
#
# COMPACT_ATOMS: atom_id res chain seq x y z
N MET A 1 -6.47 -21.24 7.88
CA MET A 1 -6.99 -21.55 6.53
C MET A 1 -8.31 -22.27 6.71
N ASP A 2 -9.30 -21.85 5.99
CA ASP A 2 -10.56 -22.58 5.92
C ASP A 2 -10.43 -23.84 5.02
N GLN A 3 -11.52 -24.61 4.90
CA GLN A 3 -11.52 -25.81 4.05
C GLN A 3 -11.32 -25.53 2.54
N SER A 4 -11.40 -24.26 2.12
CA SER A 4 -11.17 -23.81 0.74
C SER A 4 -9.70 -23.50 0.44
N GLY A 5 -8.83 -23.52 1.45
CA GLY A 5 -7.42 -23.11 1.32
C GLY A 5 -7.22 -21.60 1.24
N SER A 6 -8.25 -20.82 1.59
CA SER A 6 -8.18 -19.35 1.65
C SER A 6 -8.07 -18.85 3.09
N ILE A 7 -7.67 -17.59 3.25
CA ILE A 7 -7.55 -16.91 4.54
C ILE A 7 -8.65 -15.85 4.59
N SER A 8 -9.60 -16.01 5.51
CA SER A 8 -10.63 -14.99 5.73
C SER A 8 -10.02 -13.71 6.31
N LYS A 9 -10.71 -12.58 6.16
CA LYS A 9 -10.27 -11.30 6.75
C LYS A 9 -10.02 -11.43 8.26
N SER A 10 -10.90 -12.11 8.99
CA SER A 10 -10.75 -12.32 10.45
C SER A 10 -9.53 -13.18 10.80
N SER A 11 -9.21 -14.20 10.01
CA SER A 11 -8.00 -14.99 10.20
C SER A 11 -6.75 -14.20 9.89
N PHE A 12 -6.79 -13.35 8.86
CA PHE A 12 -5.70 -12.45 8.49
C PHE A 12 -5.45 -11.40 9.58
N GLU A 13 -6.50 -10.79 10.12
CA GLU A 13 -6.42 -9.88 11.26
C GLU A 13 -5.70 -10.52 12.45
N GLN A 14 -6.07 -11.75 12.81
CA GLN A 14 -5.40 -12.48 13.88
C GLN A 14 -3.91 -12.70 13.60
N LEU A 15 -3.53 -13.08 12.36
CA LEU A 15 -2.14 -13.26 11.98
C LEU A 15 -1.32 -11.98 12.14
N ILE A 16 -1.88 -10.83 11.77
CA ILE A 16 -1.21 -9.53 11.92
C ILE A 16 -1.14 -9.11 13.38
N PHE A 17 -2.21 -9.27 14.16
CA PHE A 17 -2.22 -8.92 15.58
C PHE A 17 -1.25 -9.75 16.43
N PHE A 18 -0.97 -11.01 16.05
CA PHE A 18 0.00 -11.85 16.74
C PHE A 18 1.46 -11.49 16.41
N ASN A 19 1.69 -10.71 15.36
CA ASN A 19 3.03 -10.27 14.99
C ASN A 19 3.40 -8.98 15.76
N GLU A 20 4.29 -9.10 16.73
CA GLU A 20 4.73 -7.99 17.60
C GLU A 20 5.39 -6.84 16.82
N SER A 21 5.93 -7.11 15.63
CA SER A 21 6.58 -6.10 14.79
C SER A 21 5.64 -4.98 14.33
N TYR A 22 4.32 -5.20 14.34
CA TYR A 22 3.32 -4.21 13.94
C TYR A 22 2.72 -3.42 15.09
N ARG A 23 2.81 -3.93 16.32
CA ARG A 23 2.08 -3.40 17.48
C ARG A 23 2.46 -1.99 17.93
N GLY A 24 3.54 -1.42 17.46
CA GLY A 24 4.02 -0.11 17.90
C GLY A 24 3.83 1.04 16.90
N ASN A 25 3.54 0.73 15.64
CA ASN A 25 3.68 1.71 14.56
C ASN A 25 2.36 2.33 14.09
N PHE A 26 1.22 1.78 14.50
CA PHE A 26 -0.09 2.25 14.01
C PHE A 26 -1.04 2.56 15.17
N LYS A 27 -1.54 3.79 15.20
CA LYS A 27 -2.54 4.24 16.16
C LYS A 27 -3.90 3.57 15.91
N ASN A 28 -4.22 3.33 14.65
CA ASN A 28 -5.42 2.61 14.23
C ASN A 28 -5.05 1.36 13.42
N MET A 29 -4.71 0.30 14.13
CA MET A 29 -4.31 -0.99 13.52
C MET A 29 -5.42 -1.60 12.65
N ASN A 30 -6.68 -1.45 13.04
CA ASN A 30 -7.79 -1.99 12.26
C ASN A 30 -7.87 -1.37 10.87
N LEU A 31 -7.68 -0.06 10.78
CA LEU A 31 -7.68 0.66 9.51
C LEU A 31 -6.51 0.23 8.62
N PHE A 32 -5.33 0.07 9.21
CA PHE A 32 -4.17 -0.45 8.49
C PHE A 32 -4.38 -1.87 7.96
N ILE A 33 -4.91 -2.78 8.79
CA ILE A 33 -5.21 -4.15 8.39
C ILE A 33 -6.25 -4.18 7.26
N GLU A 34 -7.26 -3.32 7.33
CA GLU A 34 -8.27 -3.22 6.28
C GLU A 34 -7.68 -2.80 4.93
N MET A 35 -6.81 -1.79 4.94
CA MET A 35 -6.08 -1.37 3.74
C MET A 35 -5.20 -2.50 3.21
N LEU A 36 -4.43 -3.14 4.10
CA LEU A 36 -3.54 -4.23 3.74
C LEU A 36 -4.33 -5.39 3.12
N PHE A 37 -5.41 -5.84 3.77
CA PHE A 37 -6.24 -6.92 3.26
C PHE A 37 -6.79 -6.59 1.87
N ARG A 38 -7.31 -5.37 1.66
CA ARG A 38 -7.84 -4.93 0.38
C ARG A 38 -6.79 -4.91 -0.72
N ALA A 39 -5.57 -4.47 -0.41
CA ALA A 39 -4.47 -4.45 -1.39
C ALA A 39 -4.03 -5.86 -1.80
N LEU A 40 -4.22 -6.84 -0.93
CA LEU A 40 -3.83 -8.23 -1.16
C LEU A 40 -4.93 -9.06 -1.84
N ASP A 41 -6.21 -8.78 -1.55
CA ASP A 41 -7.41 -9.40 -2.15
C ASP A 41 -7.65 -8.81 -3.55
N ARG A 42 -6.86 -9.26 -4.51
CA ARG A 42 -6.82 -8.70 -5.87
C ARG A 42 -8.07 -9.01 -6.70
N ASP A 43 -8.75 -10.08 -6.40
CA ASP A 43 -9.99 -10.46 -7.09
C ASP A 43 -11.24 -9.99 -6.35
N SER A 44 -11.06 -9.25 -5.24
CA SER A 44 -12.13 -8.73 -4.37
C SER A 44 -13.10 -9.83 -3.90
N SER A 45 -12.57 -11.04 -3.69
CA SER A 45 -13.35 -12.20 -3.25
C SER A 45 -13.77 -12.15 -1.77
N GLY A 46 -13.18 -11.23 -0.99
CA GLY A 46 -13.38 -11.13 0.46
C GLY A 46 -12.56 -12.15 1.25
N SER A 47 -11.65 -12.86 0.59
CA SER A 47 -10.72 -13.81 1.21
C SER A 47 -9.41 -13.85 0.44
N LEU A 48 -8.30 -14.04 1.14
CA LEU A 48 -7.01 -14.19 0.48
C LEU A 48 -6.80 -15.65 0.06
N SER A 49 -6.71 -15.89 -1.23
CA SER A 49 -6.26 -17.16 -1.77
C SER A 49 -4.80 -17.43 -1.36
N PHE A 50 -4.41 -18.69 -1.34
CA PHE A 50 -3.02 -19.06 -1.04
C PHE A 50 -2.03 -18.41 -2.02
N ARG A 51 -2.44 -18.23 -3.28
CA ARG A 51 -1.64 -17.55 -4.30
C ARG A 51 -1.42 -16.08 -3.98
N GLU A 52 -2.48 -15.35 -3.62
CA GLU A 52 -2.39 -13.92 -3.24
C GLU A 52 -1.53 -13.73 -2.00
N PHE A 53 -1.72 -14.61 -1.01
CA PHE A 53 -0.90 -14.60 0.20
C PHE A 53 0.59 -14.83 -0.10
N LEU A 54 0.93 -15.83 -0.91
CA LEU A 54 2.33 -16.10 -1.28
C LEU A 54 2.94 -14.98 -2.11
N MET A 55 2.19 -14.39 -3.06
CA MET A 55 2.67 -13.28 -3.85
C MET A 55 2.95 -12.06 -2.98
N SER A 56 2.07 -11.77 -2.05
CA SER A 56 2.22 -10.68 -1.09
C SER A 56 3.43 -10.90 -0.19
N LYS A 57 3.55 -12.10 0.35
CA LYS A 57 4.70 -12.48 1.19
C LYS A 57 6.02 -12.29 0.44
N ARG A 58 6.09 -12.72 -0.82
CA ARG A 58 7.28 -12.54 -1.66
C ARG A 58 7.64 -11.07 -1.85
N LEU A 59 6.67 -10.21 -2.13
CA LEU A 59 6.91 -8.78 -2.31
C LEU A 59 7.39 -8.11 -1.02
N ILE A 60 6.81 -8.51 0.11
CA ILE A 60 7.15 -7.96 1.43
C ILE A 60 8.55 -8.41 1.88
N GLU A 61 8.90 -9.67 1.66
CA GLU A 61 10.21 -10.25 2.04
C GLU A 61 11.32 -9.89 1.05
N SER A 62 10.99 -9.39 -0.13
CA SER A 62 11.97 -8.99 -1.14
C SER A 62 12.81 -7.82 -0.64
N ASN A 63 14.13 -7.91 -0.84
CA ASN A 63 15.06 -6.80 -0.61
C ASN A 63 15.22 -5.91 -1.86
N ASP A 64 14.53 -6.22 -2.94
CA ASP A 64 14.53 -5.41 -4.17
C ASP A 64 13.62 -4.20 -3.99
N LEU A 65 14.17 -3.01 -4.21
CA LEU A 65 13.40 -1.76 -4.16
C LEU A 65 12.24 -1.75 -5.17
N ARG A 66 12.42 -2.37 -6.34
CA ARG A 66 11.35 -2.48 -7.34
C ARG A 66 10.14 -3.27 -6.82
N ASP A 67 10.39 -4.36 -6.11
CA ASP A 67 9.32 -5.16 -5.49
C ASP A 67 8.60 -4.36 -4.39
N THR A 68 9.36 -3.58 -3.61
CA THR A 68 8.78 -2.66 -2.61
C THR A 68 7.89 -1.60 -3.29
N ILE A 69 8.35 -1.00 -4.38
CA ILE A 69 7.58 -0.01 -5.15
C ILE A 69 6.29 -0.64 -5.70
N ARG A 70 6.36 -1.84 -6.29
CA ARG A 70 5.17 -2.58 -6.76
C ARG A 70 4.18 -2.86 -5.64
N PHE A 71 4.69 -3.25 -4.46
CA PHE A 71 3.84 -3.50 -3.30
C PHE A 71 3.10 -2.23 -2.89
N VAL A 72 3.79 -1.09 -2.81
CA VAL A 72 3.15 0.20 -2.50
C VAL A 72 2.16 0.61 -3.58
N PHE A 73 2.47 0.38 -4.86
CA PHE A 73 1.53 0.64 -5.95
C PHE A 73 0.19 -0.08 -5.73
N THR A 74 0.20 -1.33 -5.25
CA THR A 74 -1.05 -2.07 -4.95
C THR A 74 -1.90 -1.44 -3.83
N PHE A 75 -1.29 -0.67 -2.93
CA PHE A 75 -2.05 0.11 -1.93
C PHE A 75 -2.68 1.37 -2.50
N LEU A 76 -2.01 1.97 -3.48
CA LEU A 76 -2.48 3.18 -4.15
C LEU A 76 -3.59 2.87 -5.15
N ASP A 77 -3.44 1.81 -5.94
CA ASP A 77 -4.42 1.34 -6.94
C ASP A 77 -5.64 0.73 -6.25
N LEU A 78 -6.54 1.59 -5.80
CA LEU A 78 -7.75 1.18 -5.06
C LEU A 78 -8.82 0.61 -5.97
N SER A 79 -8.85 1.03 -7.23
CA SER A 79 -9.78 0.54 -8.27
C SER A 79 -9.35 -0.80 -8.87
N GLN A 80 -8.08 -1.16 -8.72
CA GLN A 80 -7.44 -2.36 -9.28
C GLN A 80 -7.45 -2.39 -10.81
N ASP A 81 -7.42 -1.20 -11.43
CA ASP A 81 -7.37 -1.04 -12.88
C ASP A 81 -5.94 -0.92 -13.44
N LYS A 82 -4.92 -1.03 -12.56
CA LYS A 82 -3.47 -0.92 -12.85
C LYS A 82 -3.00 0.49 -13.16
N THR A 83 -3.79 1.46 -12.79
CA THR A 83 -3.43 2.87 -12.83
C THR A 83 -3.74 3.53 -11.49
N VAL A 84 -3.08 4.62 -11.18
CA VAL A 84 -3.31 5.38 -9.94
C VAL A 84 -3.68 6.81 -10.30
N GLU A 85 -4.88 7.23 -9.90
CA GLU A 85 -5.34 8.59 -10.06
C GLU A 85 -5.11 9.44 -8.79
N LYS A 86 -5.11 10.77 -8.95
CA LYS A 86 -4.99 11.71 -7.81
C LYS A 86 -5.95 11.40 -6.66
N LYS A 87 -7.20 11.02 -6.96
CA LYS A 87 -8.20 10.67 -5.94
C LYS A 87 -7.79 9.48 -5.08
N GLU A 88 -7.13 8.49 -5.67
CA GLU A 88 -6.68 7.28 -4.98
C GLU A 88 -5.50 7.60 -4.06
N ILE A 89 -4.54 8.41 -4.54
CA ILE A 89 -3.45 8.93 -3.72
C ILE A 89 -4.00 9.69 -2.52
N LEU A 90 -5.01 10.55 -2.72
CA LEU A 90 -5.64 11.30 -1.63
C LEU A 90 -6.30 10.41 -0.58
N ILE A 91 -7.03 9.38 -1.01
CA ILE A 91 -7.66 8.41 -0.11
C ILE A 91 -6.58 7.68 0.69
N PHE A 92 -5.53 7.20 0.01
CA PHE A 92 -4.40 6.52 0.66
C PHE A 92 -3.72 7.41 1.71
N LEU A 93 -3.34 8.64 1.34
CA LEU A 93 -2.67 9.57 2.24
C LEU A 93 -3.51 9.89 3.48
N LYS A 94 -4.80 10.18 3.30
CA LYS A 94 -5.73 10.45 4.41
C LYS A 94 -5.88 9.24 5.32
N THR A 95 -5.99 8.05 4.74
CA THR A 95 -6.14 6.81 5.50
C THR A 95 -4.86 6.47 6.28
N MET A 96 -3.70 6.61 5.65
CA MET A 96 -2.40 6.42 6.32
C MET A 96 -2.17 7.45 7.41
N HIS A 97 -2.53 8.71 7.18
CA HIS A 97 -2.47 9.74 8.21
C HIS A 97 -3.34 9.38 9.42
N GLN A 98 -4.57 8.94 9.22
CA GLN A 98 -5.47 8.48 10.30
C GLN A 98 -4.94 7.25 11.04
N ALA A 99 -4.23 6.36 10.32
CA ALA A 99 -3.68 5.14 10.91
C ALA A 99 -2.40 5.38 11.74
N CYS A 100 -1.55 6.34 11.32
CA CYS A 100 -0.19 6.50 11.83
C CYS A 100 0.03 7.77 12.67
N SER A 101 -0.69 8.88 12.37
CA SER A 101 -0.35 10.18 12.93
C SER A 101 -1.03 10.48 14.26
N GLU A 102 -0.33 11.24 15.11
CA GLU A 102 -0.92 11.88 16.27
C GLU A 102 -1.75 13.11 15.85
N GLU A 103 -2.77 13.45 16.64
CA GLU A 103 -3.62 14.60 16.37
C GLU A 103 -2.77 15.90 16.34
N GLY A 104 -2.78 16.60 15.20
CA GLY A 104 -2.15 17.93 15.09
C GLY A 104 -1.15 18.09 13.94
N GLU A 105 -0.72 17.05 13.27
CA GLU A 105 0.10 17.22 12.06
C GLU A 105 -0.77 17.70 10.89
N MET A 106 -0.53 18.94 10.46
CA MET A 106 -1.17 19.54 9.28
C MET A 106 -0.39 19.15 8.02
N ILE A 107 -0.74 18.02 7.42
CA ILE A 107 -0.20 17.64 6.10
C ILE A 107 -1.20 18.06 5.03
N ASN A 108 -0.74 18.84 4.05
CA ASN A 108 -1.56 19.19 2.89
C ASN A 108 -1.58 17.99 1.90
N HIS A 109 -2.47 17.04 2.15
CA HIS A 109 -2.60 15.85 1.31
C HIS A 109 -2.92 16.17 -0.16
N GLU A 110 -3.67 17.25 -0.39
CA GLU A 110 -4.06 17.69 -1.75
C GLU A 110 -2.84 18.12 -2.56
N GLU A 111 -2.00 18.98 -1.96
CA GLU A 111 -0.77 19.47 -2.58
C GLU A 111 0.23 18.32 -2.83
N PHE A 112 0.35 17.42 -1.87
CA PHE A 112 1.24 16.26 -2.01
C PHE A 112 0.77 15.32 -3.11
N ALA A 113 -0.53 15.02 -3.19
CA ALA A 113 -1.10 14.16 -4.24
C ALA A 113 -0.95 14.79 -5.62
N GLU A 114 -1.20 16.10 -5.74
CA GLU A 114 -1.01 16.83 -6.99
C GLU A 114 0.45 16.82 -7.45
N LYS A 115 1.36 17.08 -6.51
CA LYS A 115 2.79 17.00 -6.80
C LYS A 115 3.19 15.60 -7.26
N MET A 116 2.68 14.56 -6.61
CA MET A 116 3.01 13.17 -6.94
C MET A 116 2.53 12.81 -8.35
N VAL A 117 1.33 13.22 -8.75
CA VAL A 117 0.86 13.04 -10.12
C VAL A 117 1.75 13.80 -11.11
N ASN A 118 2.02 15.09 -10.87
CA ASN A 118 2.85 15.90 -11.76
C ASN A 118 4.28 15.36 -11.94
N ASP A 119 4.83 14.73 -10.89
CA ASP A 119 6.19 14.20 -10.92
C ASP A 119 6.27 12.81 -11.59
N LEU A 120 5.20 12.01 -11.54
CA LEU A 120 5.20 10.60 -11.91
C LEU A 120 4.39 10.27 -13.18
N ASP A 121 3.40 11.08 -13.52
CA ASP A 121 2.63 10.95 -14.78
C ASP A 121 3.47 11.47 -15.95
N ILE A 122 4.23 10.57 -16.57
CA ILE A 122 5.21 10.93 -17.62
C ILE A 122 4.51 11.25 -18.94
N ASN A 123 3.43 10.54 -19.25
CA ASN A 123 2.70 10.68 -20.51
C ASN A 123 1.63 11.77 -20.46
N ASN A 124 1.34 12.33 -19.28
CA ASN A 124 0.33 13.36 -18.99
C ASN A 124 -1.10 12.92 -19.38
N ASP A 125 -1.46 11.65 -19.11
CA ASP A 125 -2.81 11.15 -19.34
C ASP A 125 -3.74 11.33 -18.12
N GLY A 126 -3.22 11.83 -17.01
CA GLY A 126 -3.95 12.11 -15.77
C GLY A 126 -3.95 10.94 -14.78
N SER A 127 -3.26 9.85 -15.12
CA SER A 127 -3.08 8.69 -14.26
C SER A 127 -1.63 8.22 -14.24
N ILE A 128 -1.25 7.45 -13.25
CA ILE A 128 0.11 6.90 -13.11
C ILE A 128 0.00 5.38 -13.31
N SER A 129 0.59 4.86 -14.39
CA SER A 129 0.74 3.42 -14.61
C SER A 129 1.75 2.80 -13.66
N GLU A 130 1.74 1.49 -13.51
CA GLU A 130 2.72 0.77 -12.68
C GLU A 130 4.17 1.04 -13.13
N GLU A 131 4.41 1.08 -14.45
CA GLU A 131 5.72 1.37 -15.03
C GLU A 131 6.18 2.79 -14.70
N GLU A 132 5.32 3.79 -14.88
CA GLU A 132 5.61 5.19 -14.56
C GLU A 132 5.90 5.37 -13.08
N PHE A 133 5.12 4.72 -12.22
CA PHE A 133 5.32 4.75 -10.78
C PHE A 133 6.69 4.16 -10.41
N ILE A 134 7.04 2.99 -10.94
CA ILE A 134 8.33 2.34 -10.67
C ILE A 134 9.48 3.23 -11.16
N GLU A 135 9.43 3.69 -12.40
CA GLU A 135 10.51 4.49 -12.99
C GLU A 135 10.65 5.86 -12.32
N GLY A 136 9.52 6.53 -12.04
CA GLY A 136 9.52 7.83 -11.41
C GLY A 136 10.04 7.78 -9.98
N VAL A 137 9.63 6.78 -9.19
CA VAL A 137 10.12 6.59 -7.82
C VAL A 137 11.62 6.25 -7.81
N LEU A 138 12.09 5.39 -8.72
CA LEU A 138 13.51 5.04 -8.80
C LEU A 138 14.41 6.23 -9.18
N LYS A 139 13.89 7.17 -9.95
CA LYS A 139 14.59 8.40 -10.34
C LYS A 139 14.53 9.51 -9.29
N ASN A 140 13.62 9.41 -8.33
CA ASN A 140 13.38 10.44 -7.30
C ASN A 140 13.75 9.92 -5.91
N GLU A 141 14.89 10.37 -5.38
CA GLU A 141 15.38 9.93 -4.07
C GLU A 141 14.40 10.24 -2.92
N ILE A 142 13.59 11.29 -3.03
CA ILE A 142 12.60 11.66 -2.00
C ILE A 142 11.57 10.54 -1.88
N TYR A 143 10.99 10.12 -3.01
CA TYR A 143 10.00 9.03 -3.01
C TYR A 143 10.63 7.67 -2.66
N ALA A 144 11.83 7.39 -3.17
CA ALA A 144 12.54 6.16 -2.84
C ALA A 144 12.84 6.04 -1.33
N ASN A 145 13.25 7.14 -0.68
CA ASN A 145 13.49 7.16 0.75
C ASN A 145 12.19 7.03 1.56
N LEU A 146 11.13 7.72 1.14
CA LEU A 146 9.80 7.59 1.77
C LEU A 146 9.33 6.12 1.76
N LEU A 147 9.47 5.44 0.62
CA LEU A 147 9.04 4.04 0.51
C LEU A 147 9.88 3.08 1.36
N ARG A 148 11.17 3.36 1.56
CA ARG A 148 12.01 2.56 2.47
C ARG A 148 11.55 2.64 3.93
N THR A 149 10.93 3.75 4.33
CA THR A 149 10.38 3.92 5.69
C THR A 149 9.03 3.23 5.88
N ILE A 150 8.28 3.04 4.80
CA ILE A 150 6.95 2.40 4.83
C ILE A 150 7.05 0.87 4.81
N LYS A 151 8.21 0.30 4.41
CA LYS A 151 8.37 -1.14 4.30
C LYS A 151 8.17 -1.81 5.67
N PRO A 152 7.13 -2.64 5.83
CA PRO A 152 6.97 -3.40 7.06
C PRO A 152 8.14 -4.36 7.21
N SER A 153 8.80 -4.33 8.36
CA SER A 153 9.77 -5.35 8.75
C SER A 153 9.00 -6.56 9.24
N PHE A 154 8.98 -7.61 8.45
CA PHE A 154 8.44 -8.91 8.87
C PHE A 154 9.52 -9.74 9.53
#